data_ce793e1ac6f7af350de5140f87040430
#
_entry.id   ce793e1ac6f7af350de5140f87040430
#
_cell.length_a   1.000
_cell.length_b   1.000
_cell.length_c   1.000
_cell.angle_alpha   90.00
_cell.angle_beta   90.00
_cell.angle_gamma   90.00
#
_symmetry.space_group_name_H-M   'P 1'
#
loop_
_entity.id
_entity.type
_entity.pdbx_description
1 polymer ?
#
loop_
_entity_poly.entity_id
_entity_poly.type
_entity_poly.pdbx_seq_one_letter_code
_entity_poly.pdbx_strand_id
1 'polypeptide(L)'
;MKKISSLLLCAATILSLASCKKSEVKGDAFDCIVKTSEVTENSVKVSVEVNDAAAEYSLWVVEESAYKEAVPETAKKLKGNAAEVFEGLNADTEYLAVVYEPSFGFSKKSFVTSKPSKVYPCLQGSDYIIISMDETTIKKIEKKIKYFMPADGVYGEPDTGTLFFDWWNGGAVGTPSGPNFFGVVADWFSIKTASGWFGYAFRLAEGLTDEEKAESAKRREVLKGITADYTLHIAMKGTAAGEYSLGMLDATITIGDEKAAYGFKRDGEWHEIEIPVSAFMAGEKYNASTSVNVLQWTQGTNGYPTTLDVDAIFWYKK
;
A
#
# COMPACT_ATOMS: atom_id res chain seq x y z
N MET A 1 -6.84 -13.71 -25.86
CA MET A 1 -8.19 -13.96 -25.32
C MET A 1 -8.17 -15.09 -24.32
N LYS A 2 -8.17 -14.80 -23.05
CA LYS A 2 -8.73 -15.61 -21.94
C LYS A 2 -8.62 -14.75 -20.70
N LYS A 3 -9.77 -14.29 -20.24
CA LYS A 3 -9.95 -13.59 -18.97
C LYS A 3 -9.59 -14.56 -17.85
N ILE A 4 -8.65 -14.19 -16.98
CA ILE A 4 -8.46 -14.84 -15.70
C ILE A 4 -8.86 -13.82 -14.63
N SER A 5 -10.13 -13.92 -14.22
CA SER A 5 -10.60 -13.34 -12.98
C SER A 5 -10.08 -14.20 -11.84
N SER A 6 -9.15 -13.71 -11.07
CA SER A 6 -8.80 -14.27 -9.76
C SER A 6 -9.17 -13.26 -8.70
N LEU A 7 -10.40 -13.40 -8.22
CA LEU A 7 -10.83 -12.86 -6.94
C LEU A 7 -10.14 -13.71 -5.86
N LEU A 8 -9.13 -13.18 -5.19
CA LEU A 8 -8.64 -13.73 -3.93
C LEU A 8 -8.82 -12.67 -2.85
N LEU A 9 -10.00 -12.73 -2.23
CA LEU A 9 -10.33 -12.05 -1.00
C LEU A 9 -9.68 -12.85 0.14
N CYS A 10 -8.47 -12.51 0.55
CA CYS A 10 -7.86 -13.03 1.77
C CYS A 10 -8.38 -12.26 2.98
N ALA A 11 -9.60 -12.58 3.41
CA ALA A 11 -10.01 -12.34 4.77
C ALA A 11 -9.35 -13.43 5.63
N ALA A 12 -8.29 -13.08 6.34
CA ALA A 12 -7.71 -13.95 7.36
C ALA A 12 -8.67 -14.03 8.55
N THR A 13 -9.64 -14.92 8.48
CA THR A 13 -10.46 -15.30 9.63
C THR A 13 -9.65 -16.30 10.45
N ILE A 14 -8.99 -15.83 11.48
CA ILE A 14 -8.43 -16.73 12.50
C ILE A 14 -9.60 -17.20 13.35
N LEU A 15 -10.15 -18.38 13.02
CA LEU A 15 -11.05 -19.11 13.90
C LEU A 15 -10.24 -19.76 15.01
N SER A 16 -10.05 -19.09 16.12
CA SER A 16 -9.63 -19.77 17.34
C SER A 16 -10.88 -20.39 18.00
N LEU A 17 -11.06 -21.68 17.82
CA LEU A 17 -12.02 -22.48 18.57
C LEU A 17 -11.52 -22.61 20.01
N ALA A 18 -11.99 -21.75 20.89
CA ALA A 18 -11.88 -22.02 22.33
C ALA A 18 -12.93 -23.09 22.68
N SER A 19 -12.45 -24.28 23.00
CA SER A 19 -13.27 -25.39 23.47
C SER A 19 -13.83 -25.06 24.85
N CYS A 20 -15.09 -24.69 24.93
CA CYS A 20 -15.82 -24.68 26.18
C CYS A 20 -16.09 -26.15 26.60
N LYS A 21 -15.63 -26.54 27.79
CA LYS A 21 -16.06 -27.80 28.42
C LYS A 21 -17.57 -27.76 28.59
N LYS A 22 -18.27 -28.70 27.95
CA LYS A 22 -19.68 -28.95 28.19
C LYS A 22 -19.84 -29.46 29.63
N SER A 23 -20.32 -28.62 30.55
CA SER A 23 -20.97 -29.08 31.77
C SER A 23 -22.46 -29.27 31.46
N GLU A 24 -23.03 -30.40 31.85
CA GLU A 24 -24.47 -30.65 31.74
C GLU A 24 -25.23 -29.57 32.50
N VAL A 25 -25.90 -28.68 31.80
CA VAL A 25 -26.67 -27.58 32.38
C VAL A 25 -28.10 -28.08 32.58
N LYS A 26 -28.53 -28.10 33.87
CA LYS A 26 -29.94 -28.05 34.22
C LYS A 26 -30.53 -26.78 33.60
N GLY A 27 -31.70 -26.90 32.92
CA GLY A 27 -32.36 -25.76 32.26
C GLY A 27 -32.41 -24.54 33.20
N ASP A 28 -32.28 -23.36 32.60
CA ASP A 28 -32.44 -21.99 33.15
C ASP A 28 -31.16 -21.26 33.63
N ALA A 29 -29.97 -21.82 33.54
CA ALA A 29 -28.77 -21.04 33.82
C ALA A 29 -28.40 -20.13 32.63
N PHE A 30 -27.98 -18.90 32.90
CA PHE A 30 -27.46 -17.98 31.88
C PHE A 30 -26.27 -18.62 31.13
N ASP A 31 -26.30 -18.52 29.81
CA ASP A 31 -25.17 -18.89 28.95
C ASP A 31 -25.04 -17.87 27.82
N CYS A 32 -23.82 -17.58 27.41
CA CYS A 32 -23.56 -16.60 26.36
C CYS A 32 -22.39 -16.94 25.46
N ILE A 33 -22.50 -16.53 24.19
CA ILE A 33 -21.41 -16.58 23.21
C ILE A 33 -21.00 -15.15 22.89
N VAL A 34 -19.74 -14.81 23.17
CA VAL A 34 -19.15 -13.51 22.86
C VAL A 34 -18.35 -13.62 21.56
N LYS A 35 -18.67 -12.79 20.57
CA LYS A 35 -18.00 -12.73 19.25
C LYS A 35 -17.43 -11.33 19.05
N THR A 36 -16.27 -11.24 18.43
CA THR A 36 -15.65 -9.99 17.99
C THR A 36 -15.55 -9.98 16.46
N SER A 37 -15.87 -8.85 15.85
CA SER A 37 -15.81 -8.62 14.40
C SER A 37 -15.47 -7.17 14.11
N GLU A 38 -15.21 -6.83 12.84
CA GLU A 38 -14.90 -5.46 12.41
C GLU A 38 -13.80 -4.82 13.27
N VAL A 39 -12.75 -5.61 13.62
CA VAL A 39 -11.63 -5.12 14.42
C VAL A 39 -10.77 -4.20 13.57
N THR A 40 -10.61 -2.96 14.02
CA THR A 40 -9.75 -1.94 13.40
C THR A 40 -8.58 -1.59 14.31
N GLU A 41 -7.83 -0.54 13.97
CA GLU A 41 -6.75 -0.02 14.83
C GLU A 41 -7.26 0.64 16.12
N ASN A 42 -8.52 1.07 16.15
CA ASN A 42 -9.08 1.84 17.28
C ASN A 42 -10.50 1.45 17.65
N SER A 43 -11.06 0.39 17.07
CA SER A 43 -12.43 -0.05 17.37
C SER A 43 -12.61 -1.55 17.21
N VAL A 44 -13.69 -2.07 17.80
CA VAL A 44 -14.18 -3.43 17.66
C VAL A 44 -15.69 -3.46 17.76
N LYS A 45 -16.32 -4.33 16.99
CA LYS A 45 -17.73 -4.70 17.20
C LYS A 45 -17.80 -6.00 17.99
N VAL A 46 -18.46 -5.95 19.14
CA VAL A 46 -18.69 -7.10 20.01
C VAL A 46 -20.16 -7.49 19.93
N SER A 47 -20.42 -8.74 19.61
CA SER A 47 -21.76 -9.33 19.60
C SER A 47 -21.88 -10.37 20.71
N VAL A 48 -22.97 -10.32 21.44
CA VAL A 48 -23.30 -11.26 22.52
C VAL A 48 -24.59 -11.96 22.15
N GLU A 49 -24.54 -13.28 22.08
CA GLU A 49 -25.72 -14.14 21.92
C GLU A 49 -25.97 -14.82 23.26
N VAL A 50 -27.18 -14.73 23.78
CA VAL A 50 -27.58 -15.30 25.08
C VAL A 50 -28.70 -16.32 24.88
N ASN A 51 -28.77 -17.30 25.77
CA ASN A 51 -29.80 -18.34 25.76
C ASN A 51 -31.18 -17.86 26.26
N ASP A 52 -31.24 -16.74 27.00
CA ASP A 52 -32.47 -16.11 27.47
C ASP A 52 -32.55 -14.65 27.00
N ALA A 53 -33.54 -14.32 26.19
CA ALA A 53 -33.77 -12.98 25.68
C ALA A 53 -34.15 -11.96 26.79
N ALA A 54 -34.51 -12.40 27.99
CA ALA A 54 -34.81 -11.55 29.13
C ALA A 54 -33.58 -11.32 30.03
N ALA A 55 -32.50 -12.05 29.85
CA ALA A 55 -31.30 -11.95 30.66
C ALA A 55 -30.64 -10.57 30.54
N GLU A 56 -30.28 -10.01 31.67
CA GLU A 56 -29.54 -8.72 31.77
C GLU A 56 -28.11 -8.99 32.20
N TYR A 57 -27.16 -8.34 31.50
CA TYR A 57 -25.73 -8.52 31.73
C TYR A 57 -24.96 -7.23 31.50
N SER A 58 -23.71 -7.23 31.92
CA SER A 58 -22.77 -6.14 31.69
C SER A 58 -21.76 -6.51 30.60
N LEU A 59 -21.49 -5.60 29.64
CA LEU A 59 -20.50 -5.76 28.58
C LEU A 59 -19.51 -4.61 28.61
N TRP A 60 -18.21 -4.90 28.55
CA TRP A 60 -17.15 -3.90 28.37
C TRP A 60 -15.98 -4.48 27.59
N VAL A 61 -15.11 -3.59 27.14
CA VAL A 61 -13.82 -3.92 26.52
C VAL A 61 -12.72 -3.29 27.38
N VAL A 62 -11.66 -4.03 27.63
CA VAL A 62 -10.53 -3.59 28.47
C VAL A 62 -9.23 -4.18 27.92
N GLU A 63 -8.13 -3.45 28.02
CA GLU A 63 -6.81 -4.01 27.70
C GLU A 63 -6.55 -5.26 28.57
N GLU A 64 -6.04 -6.32 27.96
CA GLU A 64 -5.82 -7.59 28.66
C GLU A 64 -4.92 -7.41 29.89
N SER A 65 -3.88 -6.57 29.76
CA SER A 65 -2.96 -6.21 30.84
C SER A 65 -3.60 -5.48 32.02
N ALA A 66 -4.71 -4.80 31.77
CA ALA A 66 -5.44 -4.01 32.79
C ALA A 66 -6.68 -4.73 33.34
N TYR A 67 -6.96 -5.94 32.85
CA TYR A 67 -8.16 -6.69 33.24
C TYR A 67 -8.15 -7.01 34.74
N LYS A 68 -9.30 -6.80 35.38
CA LYS A 68 -9.61 -7.23 36.74
C LYS A 68 -10.97 -7.92 36.76
N GLU A 69 -11.13 -8.93 37.60
CA GLU A 69 -12.44 -9.59 37.84
C GLU A 69 -13.38 -8.70 38.65
N ALA A 70 -13.71 -7.54 38.06
CA ALA A 70 -14.63 -6.56 38.62
C ALA A 70 -15.34 -5.86 37.46
N VAL A 71 -16.63 -5.58 37.62
CA VAL A 71 -17.43 -4.83 36.64
C VAL A 71 -17.12 -3.36 36.78
N PRO A 72 -16.55 -2.70 35.76
CA PRO A 72 -16.28 -1.27 35.82
C PRO A 72 -17.57 -0.45 35.75
N GLU A 73 -17.57 0.76 36.26
CA GLU A 73 -18.72 1.68 36.17
C GLU A 73 -19.10 2.01 34.71
N THR A 74 -18.11 1.94 33.80
CA THR A 74 -18.27 2.20 32.36
C THR A 74 -18.88 1.03 31.59
N ALA A 75 -19.12 -0.12 32.25
CA ALA A 75 -19.71 -1.28 31.60
C ALA A 75 -21.13 -0.97 31.10
N LYS A 76 -21.40 -1.32 29.85
CA LYS A 76 -22.73 -1.20 29.25
C LYS A 76 -23.66 -2.25 29.85
N LYS A 77 -24.83 -1.85 30.30
CA LYS A 77 -25.90 -2.76 30.74
C LYS A 77 -26.76 -3.10 29.55
N LEU A 78 -26.84 -4.38 29.24
CA LEU A 78 -27.53 -4.90 28.05
C LEU A 78 -28.51 -5.99 28.43
N LYS A 79 -29.45 -6.28 27.54
CA LYS A 79 -30.47 -7.30 27.69
C LYS A 79 -30.64 -8.10 26.41
N GLY A 80 -30.72 -9.42 26.55
CA GLY A 80 -30.90 -10.32 25.39
C GLY A 80 -29.71 -10.26 24.43
N ASN A 81 -29.92 -10.66 23.19
CA ASN A 81 -28.89 -10.58 22.16
C ASN A 81 -28.58 -9.12 21.82
N ALA A 82 -27.31 -8.77 21.79
CA ALA A 82 -26.87 -7.41 21.53
C ALA A 82 -25.60 -7.37 20.68
N ALA A 83 -25.39 -6.25 19.99
CA ALA A 83 -24.15 -5.95 19.29
C ALA A 83 -23.76 -4.48 19.55
N GLU A 84 -22.56 -4.26 20.03
CA GLU A 84 -22.05 -2.95 20.42
C GLU A 84 -20.71 -2.66 19.75
N VAL A 85 -20.49 -1.40 19.37
CA VAL A 85 -19.19 -0.92 18.88
C VAL A 85 -18.48 -0.22 20.04
N PHE A 86 -17.22 -0.59 20.25
CA PHE A 86 -16.30 0.04 21.16
C PHE A 86 -15.22 0.76 20.36
N GLU A 87 -15.06 2.04 20.62
CA GLU A 87 -14.13 2.94 19.95
C GLU A 87 -13.09 3.50 20.93
N GLY A 88 -12.05 4.16 20.41
CA GLY A 88 -11.00 4.77 21.24
C GLY A 88 -10.00 3.76 21.79
N LEU A 89 -9.89 2.58 21.17
CA LEU A 89 -8.90 1.57 21.54
C LEU A 89 -7.51 1.97 21.01
N ASN A 90 -6.47 1.48 21.68
CA ASN A 90 -5.09 1.61 21.20
C ASN A 90 -4.81 0.57 20.09
N ALA A 91 -4.08 0.97 19.07
CA ALA A 91 -3.69 0.08 17.99
C ALA A 91 -2.64 -0.96 18.45
N ASP A 92 -2.58 -2.11 17.75
CA ASP A 92 -1.64 -3.21 18.01
C ASP A 92 -1.64 -3.66 19.49
N THR A 93 -2.82 -3.67 20.10
CA THR A 93 -3.00 -3.90 21.55
C THR A 93 -3.96 -5.06 21.79
N GLU A 94 -3.62 -5.91 22.75
CA GLU A 94 -4.46 -7.03 23.19
C GLU A 94 -5.57 -6.56 24.12
N TYR A 95 -6.80 -6.94 23.81
CA TYR A 95 -8.01 -6.60 24.55
C TYR A 95 -8.85 -7.82 24.90
N LEU A 96 -9.64 -7.70 25.94
CA LEU A 96 -10.72 -8.61 26.30
C LEU A 96 -12.07 -7.92 26.14
N ALA A 97 -12.97 -8.54 25.37
CA ALA A 97 -14.40 -8.28 25.48
C ALA A 97 -14.95 -9.16 26.60
N VAL A 98 -15.54 -8.54 27.60
CA VAL A 98 -15.95 -9.21 28.84
C VAL A 98 -17.43 -9.04 29.07
N VAL A 99 -18.12 -10.17 29.30
CA VAL A 99 -19.51 -10.21 29.73
C VAL A 99 -19.55 -10.68 31.18
N TYR A 100 -20.36 -10.05 31.98
CA TYR A 100 -20.65 -10.44 33.38
C TYR A 100 -22.15 -10.53 33.64
N GLU A 101 -22.56 -11.65 34.19
CA GLU A 101 -23.88 -11.87 34.75
C GLU A 101 -23.75 -12.46 36.16
N PRO A 102 -24.52 -11.99 37.17
CA PRO A 102 -24.29 -12.36 38.57
C PRO A 102 -24.35 -13.85 38.90
N SER A 103 -25.16 -14.63 38.21
CA SER A 103 -25.29 -16.08 38.43
C SER A 103 -24.28 -16.92 37.63
N PHE A 104 -23.72 -16.37 36.53
CA PHE A 104 -22.80 -17.04 35.62
C PHE A 104 -21.33 -16.68 35.89
N GLY A 105 -21.07 -15.42 36.31
CA GLY A 105 -19.72 -14.88 36.43
C GLY A 105 -19.24 -14.20 35.16
N PHE A 106 -17.96 -14.36 34.82
CA PHE A 106 -17.30 -13.68 33.72
C PHE A 106 -17.11 -14.58 32.50
N SER A 107 -17.55 -14.16 31.33
CA SER A 107 -17.18 -14.70 30.03
C SER A 107 -16.27 -13.72 29.30
N LYS A 108 -15.23 -14.20 28.61
CA LYS A 108 -14.20 -13.37 27.99
C LYS A 108 -13.91 -13.82 26.57
N LYS A 109 -13.68 -12.86 25.68
CA LYS A 109 -13.18 -13.08 24.32
C LYS A 109 -12.00 -12.18 24.07
N SER A 110 -10.82 -12.74 23.84
CA SER A 110 -9.64 -11.97 23.46
C SER A 110 -9.68 -11.58 21.98
N PHE A 111 -9.11 -10.43 21.67
CA PHE A 111 -8.82 -9.94 20.32
C PHE A 111 -7.63 -8.98 20.36
N VAL A 112 -7.03 -8.74 19.20
CA VAL A 112 -5.95 -7.76 19.05
C VAL A 112 -6.42 -6.72 18.05
N THR A 113 -6.30 -5.43 18.39
CA THR A 113 -6.55 -4.35 17.43
C THR A 113 -5.51 -4.37 16.31
N SER A 114 -5.90 -3.88 15.13
CA SER A 114 -4.99 -3.80 14.00
C SER A 114 -3.81 -2.88 14.29
N LYS A 115 -2.68 -3.11 13.64
CA LYS A 115 -1.55 -2.18 13.70
C LYS A 115 -1.97 -0.82 13.17
N PRO A 116 -1.34 0.29 13.64
CA PRO A 116 -1.62 1.62 13.10
C PRO A 116 -1.42 1.63 11.59
N SER A 117 -2.38 2.19 10.88
CA SER A 117 -2.25 2.41 9.44
C SER A 117 -1.16 3.45 9.20
N LYS A 118 -0.11 3.06 8.47
CA LYS A 118 0.93 4.01 8.07
C LYS A 118 0.30 5.11 7.22
N VAL A 119 0.43 6.36 7.66
CA VAL A 119 0.04 7.53 6.87
C VAL A 119 1.19 7.83 5.89
N TYR A 120 0.85 7.88 4.61
CA TYR A 120 1.77 8.25 3.55
C TYR A 120 1.47 9.69 3.11
N PRO A 121 2.36 10.66 3.39
CA PRO A 121 2.15 12.07 3.00
C PRO A 121 1.89 12.24 1.51
N CYS A 122 2.56 11.46 0.68
CA CYS A 122 2.40 11.46 -0.78
C CYS A 122 0.97 11.10 -1.26
N LEU A 123 0.11 10.52 -0.42
CA LEU A 123 -1.30 10.24 -0.75
C LEU A 123 -2.26 11.36 -0.30
N GLN A 124 -1.76 12.42 0.32
CA GLN A 124 -2.59 13.54 0.79
C GLN A 124 -2.78 14.64 -0.26
N GLY A 125 -2.00 14.64 -1.33
CA GLY A 125 -2.06 15.63 -2.42
C GLY A 125 -3.26 15.49 -3.35
N SER A 126 -3.13 16.08 -4.54
CA SER A 126 -4.15 16.13 -5.60
C SER A 126 -3.54 15.93 -6.99
N ASP A 127 -4.40 15.87 -8.02
CA ASP A 127 -4.03 15.86 -9.43
C ASP A 127 -3.03 14.74 -9.80
N TYR A 128 -3.24 13.52 -9.27
CA TYR A 128 -2.33 12.40 -9.50
C TYR A 128 -2.28 11.97 -10.97
N ILE A 129 -1.06 11.86 -11.50
CA ILE A 129 -0.75 11.26 -12.80
C ILE A 129 0.12 10.03 -12.49
N ILE A 130 -0.41 8.82 -12.71
CA ILE A 130 0.14 7.58 -12.16
C ILE A 130 0.69 6.70 -13.27
N ILE A 131 1.95 6.25 -13.15
CA ILE A 131 2.55 5.19 -13.98
C ILE A 131 2.40 3.84 -13.29
N SER A 132 2.76 3.75 -12.01
CA SER A 132 2.72 2.50 -11.25
C SER A 132 2.27 2.74 -9.81
N MET A 133 1.26 2.00 -9.41
CA MET A 133 0.72 1.98 -8.05
C MET A 133 -0.24 0.80 -7.92
N ASP A 134 -0.26 0.14 -6.77
CA ASP A 134 -1.17 -0.98 -6.50
C ASP A 134 -2.64 -0.55 -6.48
N GLU A 135 -3.52 -1.47 -6.88
CA GLU A 135 -4.96 -1.22 -6.99
C GLU A 135 -5.61 -0.80 -5.66
N THR A 136 -5.12 -1.33 -4.53
CA THR A 136 -5.65 -1.00 -3.20
C THR A 136 -5.36 0.45 -2.85
N THR A 137 -4.16 0.92 -3.16
CA THR A 137 -3.76 2.32 -2.93
C THR A 137 -4.41 3.27 -3.93
N ILE A 138 -4.56 2.87 -5.22
CA ILE A 138 -5.33 3.62 -6.22
C ILE A 138 -6.75 3.92 -5.71
N LYS A 139 -7.44 2.93 -5.13
CA LYS A 139 -8.80 3.12 -4.59
C LYS A 139 -8.87 4.18 -3.48
N LYS A 140 -7.82 4.34 -2.68
CA LYS A 140 -7.77 5.36 -1.61
C LYS A 140 -7.74 6.80 -2.15
N ILE A 141 -7.19 7.00 -3.36
CA ILE A 141 -7.02 8.32 -3.98
C ILE A 141 -7.83 8.49 -5.27
N GLU A 142 -8.73 7.57 -5.59
CA GLU A 142 -9.46 7.49 -6.87
C GLU A 142 -10.05 8.83 -7.32
N LYS A 143 -10.67 9.58 -6.41
CA LYS A 143 -11.29 10.89 -6.71
C LYS A 143 -10.28 12.02 -6.98
N LYS A 144 -9.00 11.79 -6.73
CA LYS A 144 -7.91 12.75 -6.91
C LYS A 144 -7.05 12.43 -8.13
N ILE A 145 -7.33 11.32 -8.83
CA ILE A 145 -6.56 10.89 -10.02
C ILE A 145 -6.99 11.73 -11.21
N LYS A 146 -6.02 12.42 -11.81
CA LYS A 146 -6.18 13.17 -13.05
C LYS A 146 -5.99 12.30 -14.27
N TYR A 147 -5.02 11.40 -14.24
CA TYR A 147 -4.73 10.48 -15.32
C TYR A 147 -4.01 9.22 -14.85
N PHE A 148 -4.39 8.08 -15.38
CA PHE A 148 -3.70 6.81 -15.16
C PHE A 148 -3.01 6.39 -16.46
N MET A 149 -1.68 6.25 -16.41
CA MET A 149 -0.81 6.02 -17.57
C MET A 149 0.12 4.83 -17.29
N PRO A 150 -0.42 3.62 -17.11
CA PRO A 150 0.43 2.45 -16.89
C PRO A 150 1.23 2.13 -18.16
N ALA A 151 2.38 1.49 -17.96
CA ALA A 151 3.08 0.85 -19.08
C ALA A 151 2.19 -0.27 -19.64
N ASP A 152 2.02 -0.29 -20.94
CA ASP A 152 1.19 -1.22 -21.70
C ASP A 152 2.01 -2.07 -22.68
N GLY A 153 3.35 -1.93 -22.65
CA GLY A 153 4.30 -2.72 -23.40
C GLY A 153 5.62 -2.93 -22.65
N VAL A 154 6.41 -3.88 -23.13
CA VAL A 154 7.73 -4.26 -22.62
C VAL A 154 8.72 -4.30 -23.76
N TYR A 155 9.98 -3.96 -23.50
CA TYR A 155 11.06 -3.99 -24.48
C TYR A 155 11.16 -5.35 -25.21
N GLY A 156 11.45 -5.30 -26.52
CA GLY A 156 11.56 -6.48 -27.38
C GLY A 156 10.25 -6.85 -28.08
N GLU A 157 9.15 -6.18 -27.75
CA GLU A 157 7.88 -6.25 -28.47
C GLU A 157 7.48 -4.83 -28.93
N PRO A 158 8.24 -4.21 -29.84
CA PRO A 158 8.08 -2.80 -30.22
C PRO A 158 6.74 -2.47 -30.88
N ASP A 159 5.98 -3.48 -31.26
CA ASP A 159 4.69 -3.34 -31.93
C ASP A 159 3.51 -3.35 -30.94
N THR A 160 3.77 -3.38 -29.63
CA THR A 160 2.73 -3.43 -28.61
C THR A 160 2.88 -2.32 -27.59
N GLY A 161 1.82 -1.51 -27.44
CA GLY A 161 1.71 -0.50 -26.40
C GLY A 161 2.18 0.90 -26.78
N THR A 162 1.75 1.87 -25.99
CA THR A 162 2.04 3.30 -26.22
C THR A 162 3.01 3.89 -25.20
N LEU A 163 3.11 3.29 -24.02
CA LEU A 163 4.13 3.52 -23.01
C LEU A 163 4.72 2.17 -22.63
N PHE A 164 6.00 1.96 -22.87
CA PHE A 164 6.65 0.69 -22.59
C PHE A 164 7.83 0.86 -21.63
N PHE A 165 8.09 -0.21 -20.87
CA PHE A 165 9.27 -0.32 -20.02
C PHE A 165 10.42 -0.91 -20.83
N ASP A 166 11.52 -0.18 -20.94
CA ASP A 166 12.71 -0.50 -21.72
C ASP A 166 13.93 -0.69 -20.81
N TRP A 167 14.84 -1.59 -21.18
CA TRP A 167 16.14 -1.75 -20.51
C TRP A 167 17.23 -2.13 -21.49
N TRP A 168 18.46 -1.74 -21.19
CA TRP A 168 19.61 -1.98 -22.04
C TRP A 168 20.89 -2.29 -21.23
N ASN A 169 21.95 -2.74 -21.95
CA ASN A 169 23.25 -3.10 -21.41
C ASN A 169 23.26 -4.19 -20.33
N GLY A 170 22.54 -5.29 -20.58
CA GLY A 170 22.62 -6.50 -19.76
C GLY A 170 21.87 -6.42 -18.42
N GLY A 171 21.05 -5.40 -18.21
CA GLY A 171 20.06 -5.42 -17.15
C GLY A 171 19.00 -6.49 -17.38
N ALA A 172 18.26 -6.83 -16.35
CA ALA A 172 17.14 -7.76 -16.43
C ALA A 172 16.06 -7.38 -15.44
N VAL A 173 14.81 -7.70 -15.78
CA VAL A 173 13.71 -7.59 -14.83
C VAL A 173 13.76 -8.78 -13.87
N GLY A 174 13.69 -8.52 -12.58
CA GLY A 174 13.61 -9.53 -11.53
C GLY A 174 12.16 -9.87 -11.18
N THR A 175 12.00 -10.85 -10.32
CA THR A 175 10.71 -11.22 -9.73
C THR A 175 10.53 -10.53 -8.38
N PRO A 176 9.50 -9.70 -8.17
CA PRO A 176 9.20 -9.10 -6.88
C PRO A 176 8.92 -10.14 -5.80
N SER A 177 9.29 -9.86 -4.56
CA SER A 177 8.97 -10.70 -3.40
C SER A 177 8.75 -9.85 -2.15
N GLY A 178 7.76 -10.23 -1.34
CA GLY A 178 7.38 -9.47 -0.14
C GLY A 178 6.42 -8.30 -0.45
N PRO A 179 6.12 -7.42 0.52
CA PRO A 179 5.20 -6.31 0.34
C PRO A 179 5.80 -5.18 -0.50
N ASN A 180 4.96 -4.45 -1.24
CA ASN A 180 5.33 -3.24 -1.96
C ASN A 180 5.65 -2.07 -1.01
N PHE A 181 5.94 -0.88 -1.55
CA PHE A 181 6.20 0.31 -0.75
C PHE A 181 5.06 0.64 0.23
N PHE A 182 3.82 0.45 -0.19
CA PHE A 182 2.64 0.66 0.64
C PHE A 182 2.32 -0.50 1.59
N GLY A 183 3.13 -1.58 1.58
CA GLY A 183 2.97 -2.73 2.47
C GLY A 183 1.86 -3.70 2.07
N VAL A 184 1.40 -3.68 0.81
CA VAL A 184 0.23 -4.44 0.35
C VAL A 184 0.64 -5.71 -0.41
N VAL A 185 1.04 -5.58 -1.66
CA VAL A 185 1.30 -6.70 -2.58
C VAL A 185 2.68 -6.59 -3.23
N ALA A 186 3.17 -7.69 -3.81
CA ALA A 186 4.42 -7.72 -4.57
C ALA A 186 4.14 -7.36 -6.04
N ASP A 187 3.98 -6.08 -6.35
CA ASP A 187 3.61 -5.56 -7.67
C ASP A 187 4.54 -4.44 -8.18
N TRP A 188 5.77 -4.41 -7.69
CA TRP A 188 6.78 -3.44 -8.13
C TRP A 188 7.68 -3.98 -9.23
N PHE A 189 8.48 -3.09 -9.84
CA PHE A 189 9.55 -3.47 -10.75
C PHE A 189 10.79 -3.86 -9.95
N SER A 190 11.22 -5.11 -10.03
CA SER A 190 12.50 -5.56 -9.49
C SER A 190 13.52 -5.62 -10.63
N ILE A 191 14.47 -4.71 -10.62
CA ILE A 191 15.44 -4.53 -11.67
C ILE A 191 16.78 -5.11 -11.24
N LYS A 192 17.28 -6.10 -11.98
CA LYS A 192 18.63 -6.64 -11.77
C LYS A 192 19.62 -5.76 -12.49
N THR A 193 20.44 -5.06 -11.73
CA THR A 193 21.50 -4.22 -12.27
C THR A 193 22.71 -5.07 -12.65
N ALA A 194 23.30 -4.80 -13.81
CA ALA A 194 24.56 -5.42 -14.22
C ALA A 194 25.78 -4.63 -13.68
N SER A 195 26.97 -5.23 -13.75
CA SER A 195 28.23 -4.49 -13.58
C SER A 195 28.50 -3.64 -14.83
N GLY A 196 28.87 -2.39 -14.64
CA GLY A 196 29.09 -1.46 -15.73
C GLY A 196 27.93 -0.49 -15.94
N TRP A 197 27.94 0.20 -17.06
CA TRP A 197 26.86 1.11 -17.42
C TRP A 197 25.62 0.35 -17.86
N PHE A 198 24.46 0.74 -17.36
CA PHE A 198 23.15 0.20 -17.73
C PHE A 198 22.06 1.27 -17.59
N GLY A 199 20.88 1.00 -18.14
CA GLY A 199 19.72 1.89 -18.00
C GLY A 199 18.39 1.18 -18.11
N TYR A 200 17.39 1.84 -17.58
CA TYR A 200 15.97 1.49 -17.59
C TYR A 200 15.15 2.73 -17.85
N ALA A 201 14.08 2.62 -18.60
CA ALA A 201 13.21 3.76 -18.91
C ALA A 201 11.75 3.36 -19.11
N PHE A 202 10.86 4.27 -18.78
CA PHE A 202 9.52 4.34 -19.35
C PHE A 202 9.58 5.26 -20.56
N ARG A 203 9.21 4.73 -21.72
CA ARG A 203 9.34 5.44 -23.00
C ARG A 203 8.01 5.43 -23.75
N LEU A 204 7.68 6.55 -24.39
CA LEU A 204 6.63 6.60 -25.38
C LEU A 204 7.09 5.87 -26.64
N ALA A 205 6.23 5.01 -27.17
CA ALA A 205 6.52 4.27 -28.39
C ALA A 205 6.56 5.19 -29.62
N GLU A 206 7.36 4.77 -30.61
CA GLU A 206 7.44 5.33 -31.96
C GLU A 206 7.00 4.26 -32.96
N GLY A 207 6.51 4.65 -34.14
CA GLY A 207 6.12 3.69 -35.19
C GLY A 207 4.77 3.00 -34.96
N LEU A 208 3.87 3.65 -34.27
CA LEU A 208 2.57 3.15 -33.85
C LEU A 208 1.52 3.04 -34.96
N THR A 209 0.53 2.20 -34.77
CA THR A 209 -0.75 2.23 -35.49
C THR A 209 -1.48 3.57 -35.30
N ASP A 210 -2.50 3.85 -36.10
CA ASP A 210 -3.22 5.12 -35.98
C ASP A 210 -3.98 5.23 -34.64
N GLU A 211 -4.47 4.14 -34.07
CA GLU A 211 -5.11 4.10 -32.76
C GLU A 211 -4.09 4.36 -31.64
N GLU A 212 -2.93 3.71 -31.71
CA GLU A 212 -1.84 3.92 -30.74
C GLU A 212 -1.24 5.32 -30.83
N LYS A 213 -1.16 5.93 -32.03
CA LYS A 213 -0.77 7.34 -32.18
C LYS A 213 -1.71 8.29 -31.46
N ALA A 214 -3.02 8.04 -31.48
CA ALA A 214 -3.99 8.87 -30.77
C ALA A 214 -3.81 8.78 -29.24
N GLU A 215 -3.59 7.59 -28.69
CA GLU A 215 -3.32 7.42 -27.26
C GLU A 215 -1.94 7.99 -26.87
N SER A 216 -0.90 7.78 -27.67
CA SER A 216 0.42 8.37 -27.47
C SER A 216 0.37 9.92 -27.48
N ALA A 217 -0.39 10.51 -28.38
CA ALA A 217 -0.62 11.96 -28.41
C ALA A 217 -1.32 12.47 -27.15
N LYS A 218 -2.32 11.74 -26.65
CA LYS A 218 -3.00 12.07 -25.41
C LYS A 218 -2.05 11.99 -24.21
N ARG A 219 -1.24 10.94 -24.09
CA ARG A 219 -0.20 10.81 -23.08
C ARG A 219 0.80 11.96 -23.15
N ARG A 220 1.19 12.37 -24.36
CA ARG A 220 2.04 13.55 -24.59
C ARG A 220 1.43 14.83 -24.04
N GLU A 221 0.14 15.07 -24.26
CA GLU A 221 -0.55 16.24 -23.73
C GLU A 221 -0.62 16.20 -22.18
N VAL A 222 -0.80 15.02 -21.60
CA VAL A 222 -0.74 14.84 -20.15
C VAL A 222 0.65 15.21 -19.61
N LEU A 223 1.73 14.74 -20.26
CA LEU A 223 3.12 15.05 -19.88
C LEU A 223 3.43 16.53 -19.98
N LYS A 224 2.96 17.22 -21.03
CA LYS A 224 3.05 18.69 -21.15
C LYS A 224 2.30 19.43 -20.04
N GLY A 225 1.24 18.82 -19.52
CA GLY A 225 0.45 19.35 -18.40
C GLY A 225 1.07 19.18 -17.03
N ILE A 226 2.23 18.49 -16.91
CA ILE A 226 3.00 18.38 -15.66
C ILE A 226 3.84 19.64 -15.51
N THR A 227 3.40 20.54 -14.66
CA THR A 227 3.97 21.87 -14.43
C THR A 227 4.90 21.90 -13.22
N ALA A 228 5.57 23.00 -12.95
CA ALA A 228 6.57 23.15 -11.89
C ALA A 228 6.01 22.95 -10.45
N ASP A 229 4.70 22.99 -10.28
CA ASP A 229 3.99 22.76 -9.02
C ASP A 229 3.69 21.28 -8.73
N TYR A 230 4.06 20.39 -9.65
CA TYR A 230 4.04 18.96 -9.41
C TYR A 230 5.30 18.49 -8.69
N THR A 231 5.16 17.40 -7.95
CA THR A 231 6.24 16.61 -7.39
C THR A 231 6.21 15.22 -8.04
N LEU A 232 7.35 14.73 -8.51
CA LEU A 232 7.53 13.34 -8.90
C LEU A 232 7.80 12.52 -7.64
N HIS A 233 6.96 11.52 -7.40
CA HIS A 233 7.15 10.52 -6.38
C HIS A 233 7.63 9.22 -6.99
N ILE A 234 8.66 8.62 -6.39
CA ILE A 234 9.13 7.27 -6.70
C ILE A 234 9.55 6.61 -5.38
N ALA A 235 9.08 5.40 -5.14
CA ALA A 235 9.64 4.58 -4.07
C ALA A 235 10.75 3.69 -4.63
N MET A 236 11.92 3.69 -3.99
CA MET A 236 13.06 2.87 -4.41
C MET A 236 13.64 2.12 -3.21
N LYS A 237 14.12 0.89 -3.47
CA LYS A 237 14.82 0.04 -2.51
C LYS A 237 16.00 -0.63 -3.20
N GLY A 238 17.19 -0.51 -2.65
CA GLY A 238 18.39 -1.12 -3.21
C GLY A 238 19.62 -0.93 -2.36
N THR A 239 20.68 -1.67 -2.67
CA THR A 239 21.97 -1.63 -1.97
C THR A 239 23.15 -1.33 -2.90
N ALA A 240 22.90 -1.13 -4.21
CA ALA A 240 23.94 -0.87 -5.19
C ALA A 240 24.79 0.35 -4.80
N ALA A 241 26.10 0.20 -4.83
CA ALA A 241 27.01 1.32 -4.73
C ALA A 241 26.92 2.20 -5.99
N GLY A 242 27.22 3.48 -5.85
CA GLY A 242 27.21 4.45 -6.95
C GLY A 242 25.92 5.28 -7.00
N GLU A 243 25.92 6.25 -7.87
CA GLU A 243 24.82 7.18 -8.07
C GLU A 243 23.95 6.74 -9.25
N TYR A 244 22.65 7.02 -9.15
CA TYR A 244 21.76 6.92 -10.28
C TYR A 244 21.56 8.30 -10.91
N SER A 245 21.62 8.36 -12.24
CA SER A 245 21.09 9.49 -12.98
C SER A 245 19.62 9.21 -13.24
N LEU A 246 18.74 9.97 -12.62
CA LEU A 246 17.30 9.92 -12.85
C LEU A 246 16.93 11.00 -13.86
N GLY A 247 16.36 10.57 -14.99
CA GLY A 247 15.88 11.42 -16.07
C GLY A 247 14.38 11.56 -16.08
N MET A 248 13.90 12.75 -16.40
CA MET A 248 12.50 13.02 -16.74
C MET A 248 12.50 13.92 -17.98
N LEU A 249 11.88 13.43 -19.08
CA LEU A 249 11.73 14.20 -20.32
C LEU A 249 13.06 14.83 -20.79
N ASP A 250 14.12 14.00 -20.81
CA ASP A 250 15.51 14.26 -21.18
C ASP A 250 16.34 15.14 -20.20
N ALA A 251 15.73 15.80 -19.21
CA ALA A 251 16.50 16.40 -18.13
C ALA A 251 16.88 15.36 -17.09
N THR A 252 18.06 15.49 -16.48
CA THR A 252 18.60 14.52 -15.52
C THR A 252 19.03 15.16 -14.23
N ILE A 253 18.87 14.45 -13.14
CA ILE A 253 19.39 14.75 -11.81
C ILE A 253 20.07 13.52 -11.24
N THR A 254 21.01 13.73 -10.30
CA THR A 254 21.70 12.64 -9.60
C THR A 254 20.97 12.32 -8.29
N ILE A 255 20.73 11.02 -8.04
CA ILE A 255 20.14 10.50 -6.79
C ILE A 255 21.00 9.37 -6.23
N GLY A 256 20.87 9.09 -4.93
CA GLY A 256 21.54 7.97 -4.29
C GLY A 256 23.02 8.22 -4.01
N ASP A 257 23.45 9.46 -3.96
CA ASP A 257 24.76 9.89 -3.49
C ASP A 257 24.92 9.72 -1.96
N GLU A 258 26.10 10.01 -1.42
CA GLU A 258 26.39 9.93 0.01
C GLU A 258 25.47 10.86 0.86
N LYS A 259 24.91 11.89 0.26
CA LYS A 259 24.01 12.85 0.90
C LYS A 259 22.55 12.40 0.89
N ALA A 260 22.28 11.24 0.32
CA ALA A 260 20.93 10.72 0.11
C ALA A 260 20.00 11.75 -0.56
N ALA A 261 20.45 12.32 -1.68
CA ALA A 261 19.68 13.30 -2.44
C ALA A 261 18.24 12.82 -2.65
N TYR A 262 17.29 13.70 -2.37
CA TYR A 262 15.85 13.42 -2.42
C TYR A 262 15.37 12.22 -1.59
N GLY A 263 16.15 11.81 -0.55
CA GLY A 263 15.74 10.78 0.41
C GLY A 263 16.18 9.37 0.07
N PHE A 264 16.77 9.09 -1.10
CA PHE A 264 17.22 7.75 -1.42
C PHE A 264 18.46 7.35 -0.63
N LYS A 265 18.38 6.21 0.09
CA LYS A 265 19.49 5.55 0.77
C LYS A 265 19.68 4.14 0.24
N ARG A 266 20.92 3.67 0.28
CA ARG A 266 21.32 2.35 -0.24
C ARG A 266 21.45 1.30 0.87
N ASP A 267 20.41 1.19 1.70
CA ASP A 267 20.38 0.30 2.88
C ASP A 267 19.49 -0.95 2.68
N GLY A 268 18.89 -1.09 1.50
CA GLY A 268 18.00 -2.21 1.19
C GLY A 268 16.57 -2.04 1.69
N GLU A 269 16.23 -0.87 2.24
CA GLU A 269 14.90 -0.54 2.67
C GLU A 269 14.18 0.35 1.64
N TRP A 270 12.85 0.38 1.70
CA TRP A 270 12.05 1.28 0.89
C TRP A 270 12.23 2.74 1.32
N HIS A 271 12.61 3.59 0.35
CA HIS A 271 12.72 5.04 0.51
C HIS A 271 11.78 5.77 -0.44
N GLU A 272 11.10 6.77 0.10
CA GLU A 272 10.27 7.70 -0.64
C GLU A 272 11.18 8.81 -1.24
N ILE A 273 11.13 8.96 -2.55
CA ILE A 273 11.92 9.95 -3.30
C ILE A 273 10.95 10.98 -3.86
N GLU A 274 11.06 12.19 -3.37
CA GLU A 274 10.18 13.31 -3.67
C GLU A 274 10.94 14.42 -4.39
N ILE A 275 10.74 14.54 -5.71
CA ILE A 275 11.49 15.48 -6.54
C ILE A 275 10.53 16.54 -7.11
N PRO A 276 10.69 17.81 -6.77
CA PRO A 276 9.96 18.88 -7.43
C PRO A 276 10.23 18.85 -8.94
N VAL A 277 9.19 18.86 -9.76
CA VAL A 277 9.33 18.86 -11.23
C VAL A 277 10.13 20.07 -11.71
N SER A 278 10.08 21.19 -10.98
CA SER A 278 10.91 22.36 -11.22
C SER A 278 12.41 22.06 -11.25
N ALA A 279 12.89 21.03 -10.55
CA ALA A 279 14.30 20.64 -10.57
C ALA A 279 14.70 20.06 -11.94
N PHE A 280 13.81 19.32 -12.61
CA PHE A 280 14.04 18.84 -13.97
C PHE A 280 13.90 19.98 -14.99
N MET A 281 12.87 20.84 -14.81
CA MET A 281 12.62 21.98 -15.70
C MET A 281 13.74 23.01 -15.72
N ALA A 282 14.56 23.09 -14.66
CA ALA A 282 15.76 23.91 -14.62
C ALA A 282 16.89 23.37 -15.52
N GLY A 283 16.82 22.12 -15.96
CA GLY A 283 17.77 21.50 -16.86
C GLY A 283 17.54 21.93 -18.32
N GLU A 284 18.62 22.30 -19.01
CA GLU A 284 18.59 22.76 -20.41
C GLU A 284 17.95 21.74 -21.38
N LYS A 285 17.95 20.46 -21.03
CA LYS A 285 17.46 19.36 -21.87
C LYS A 285 16.00 19.00 -21.65
N TYR A 286 15.33 19.60 -20.66
CA TYR A 286 13.93 19.29 -20.38
C TYR A 286 13.02 19.54 -21.60
N ASN A 287 12.35 18.52 -22.09
CA ASN A 287 11.56 18.61 -23.31
C ASN A 287 10.29 17.75 -23.26
N ALA A 288 9.21 18.29 -22.74
CA ALA A 288 7.91 17.61 -22.70
C ALA A 288 7.26 17.47 -24.10
N SER A 289 7.72 18.20 -25.10
CA SER A 289 7.08 18.22 -26.44
C SER A 289 7.52 17.08 -27.33
N THR A 290 8.80 16.69 -27.27
CA THR A 290 9.35 15.72 -28.23
C THR A 290 10.09 14.55 -27.58
N SER A 291 10.52 14.66 -26.31
CA SER A 291 11.19 13.54 -25.64
C SER A 291 10.33 12.29 -25.61
N VAL A 292 10.89 11.17 -25.99
CA VAL A 292 10.27 9.86 -25.81
C VAL A 292 10.54 9.27 -24.42
N ASN A 293 11.56 9.74 -23.72
CA ASN A 293 11.95 9.27 -22.40
C ASN A 293 11.09 9.94 -21.33
N VAL A 294 10.06 9.26 -20.87
CA VAL A 294 9.18 9.77 -19.81
C VAL A 294 9.89 9.80 -18.47
N LEU A 295 10.45 8.66 -18.07
CA LEU A 295 11.33 8.50 -16.91
C LEU A 295 12.45 7.53 -17.26
N GLN A 296 13.64 7.77 -16.72
CA GLN A 296 14.82 6.98 -17.05
C GLN A 296 15.74 6.87 -15.82
N TRP A 297 16.26 5.69 -15.58
CA TRP A 297 17.32 5.44 -14.59
C TRP A 297 18.55 4.95 -15.33
N THR A 298 19.70 5.60 -15.10
CA THR A 298 20.98 5.13 -15.57
C THR A 298 22.00 5.08 -14.45
N GLN A 299 22.88 4.10 -14.50
CA GLN A 299 23.98 3.98 -13.56
C GLN A 299 25.28 3.83 -14.34
N GLY A 300 26.33 4.51 -13.89
CA GLY A 300 27.68 4.42 -14.48
C GLY A 300 28.43 3.16 -14.06
N THR A 301 29.71 3.09 -14.47
CA THR A 301 30.59 1.91 -14.37
C THR A 301 30.91 1.40 -12.97
N ASN A 302 30.54 2.12 -11.93
CA ASN A 302 30.83 1.76 -10.53
C ASN A 302 29.71 0.92 -9.87
N GLY A 303 28.66 0.55 -10.62
CA GLY A 303 27.57 -0.29 -10.12
C GLY A 303 28.02 -1.74 -9.95
N TYR A 304 27.63 -2.34 -8.82
CA TYR A 304 27.78 -3.77 -8.61
C TYR A 304 26.49 -4.51 -9.00
N PRO A 305 26.58 -5.78 -9.45
CA PRO A 305 25.39 -6.59 -9.70
C PRO A 305 24.53 -6.68 -8.44
N THR A 306 23.33 -6.15 -8.49
CA THR A 306 22.38 -6.12 -7.38
C THR A 306 20.95 -5.98 -7.90
N THR A 307 20.00 -5.82 -7.03
CA THR A 307 18.63 -5.45 -7.39
C THR A 307 18.35 -4.00 -7.02
N LEU A 308 17.59 -3.33 -7.87
CA LEU A 308 16.92 -2.07 -7.58
C LEU A 308 15.42 -2.32 -7.71
N ASP A 309 14.70 -2.22 -6.61
CA ASP A 309 13.24 -2.28 -6.60
C ASP A 309 12.69 -0.87 -6.75
N VAL A 310 11.70 -0.71 -7.63
CA VAL A 310 11.08 0.60 -7.94
C VAL A 310 9.56 0.43 -7.92
N ASP A 311 8.88 1.29 -7.19
CA ASP A 311 7.44 1.25 -6.99
C ASP A 311 6.84 2.65 -6.89
N ALA A 312 5.51 2.73 -6.86
CA ALA A 312 4.76 3.94 -6.56
C ALA A 312 5.23 5.15 -7.39
N ILE A 313 5.22 4.99 -8.72
CA ILE A 313 5.71 6.01 -9.66
C ILE A 313 4.53 6.89 -10.09
N PHE A 314 4.54 8.15 -9.66
CA PHE A 314 3.50 9.10 -10.02
C PHE A 314 3.94 10.56 -9.84
N TRP A 315 3.24 11.48 -10.49
CA TRP A 315 3.30 12.91 -10.21
C TRP A 315 2.05 13.35 -9.48
N TYR A 316 2.19 14.31 -8.60
CA TYR A 316 1.07 14.86 -7.85
C TYR A 316 1.35 16.29 -7.38
N LYS A 317 0.33 17.02 -6.98
CA LYS A 317 0.44 18.33 -6.30
C LYS A 317 0.28 18.14 -4.80
N LYS A 318 1.23 18.70 -4.06
CA LYS A 318 1.21 18.67 -2.58
C LYS A 318 0.09 19.50 -2.00
#